data_e536b6c5eb704b7e41b2237c01b99d68
#
_entry.id   e536b6c5eb704b7e41b2237c01b99d68
#
_cell.length_a   1.000
_cell.length_b   1.000
_cell.length_c   1.000
_cell.angle_alpha   90.00
_cell.angle_beta   90.00
_cell.angle_gamma   90.00
#
_symmetry.space_group_name_H-M   'P 1'
#
loop_
_entity.id
_entity.type
_entity.pdbx_description
1 polymer ?
#
loop_
_entity_poly.entity_id
_entity_poly.type
_entity_poly.pdbx_seq_one_letter_code
_entity_poly.pdbx_strand_id
1 'polypeptide(L)'
;LVAALVGGCAQVVAPMQSDGPVPAYLVPAFRAAARTYGLLSAAQLAAQARVESSFDPSVVSRAGAIGIMQFLPATWAEFGIDGDGDGVADPRDPLDAIPSAARYERHLADVVGRLPGDRIALVLAAYNAGPAAVISAGGVPDYAETKNYIARVNDWAAAYAAEV
;
A
#
# COMPACT_ATOMS: atom_id res chain seq x y z
N LEU A 1 21.25 4.22 4.72
CA LEU A 1 21.82 3.03 4.03
C LEU A 1 20.79 1.89 4.19
N VAL A 2 19.82 1.82 3.27
CA VAL A 2 18.85 0.73 3.26
C VAL A 2 19.57 -0.48 2.66
N ALA A 3 19.86 -1.46 3.49
CA ALA A 3 20.37 -2.73 3.03
C ALA A 3 19.26 -3.44 2.25
N ALA A 4 19.45 -3.59 0.95
CA ALA A 4 18.67 -4.52 0.15
C ALA A 4 18.95 -5.94 0.66
N LEU A 5 18.12 -6.45 1.53
CA LEU A 5 18.06 -7.87 1.82
C LEU A 5 17.32 -8.55 0.67
N VAL A 6 18.10 -9.07 -0.27
CA VAL A 6 17.64 -10.11 -1.18
C VAL A 6 17.44 -11.38 -0.34
N GLY A 7 16.25 -11.47 0.22
CA GLY A 7 15.77 -12.65 0.91
C GLY A 7 14.41 -13.00 0.33
N GLY A 8 14.36 -14.03 -0.52
CA GLY A 8 13.12 -14.53 -1.08
C GLY A 8 12.08 -14.75 0.01
N CYS A 9 11.07 -13.90 0.06
CA CYS A 9 9.84 -14.20 0.76
C CYS A 9 9.15 -15.33 0.01
N ALA A 10 9.40 -16.57 0.43
CA ALA A 10 8.48 -17.64 0.11
C ALA A 10 7.15 -17.24 0.73
N GLN A 11 6.28 -16.63 -0.06
CA GLN A 11 4.89 -16.45 0.31
C GLN A 11 4.34 -17.85 0.60
N VAL A 12 3.96 -18.06 1.85
CA VAL A 12 2.92 -19.03 2.12
C VAL A 12 1.70 -18.46 1.42
N VAL A 13 1.40 -19.00 0.23
CA VAL A 13 0.13 -18.77 -0.44
C VAL A 13 -0.91 -19.35 0.52
N ALA A 14 -1.40 -18.50 1.41
CA ALA A 14 -2.63 -18.80 2.11
C ALA A 14 -3.69 -19.06 1.03
N PRO A 15 -4.53 -20.10 1.15
CA PRO A 15 -5.58 -20.34 0.19
C PRO A 15 -6.36 -19.04 0.04
N MET A 16 -6.66 -18.67 -1.20
CA MET A 16 -7.51 -17.52 -1.52
C MET A 16 -8.78 -17.63 -0.66
N GLN A 17 -8.75 -16.99 0.50
CA GLN A 17 -9.93 -16.89 1.33
C GLN A 17 -10.81 -15.81 0.74
N SER A 18 -11.93 -16.27 0.26
CA SER A 18 -13.17 -15.57 -0.13
C SER A 18 -12.98 -14.16 -0.68
N ASP A 19 -13.47 -13.98 -1.88
CA ASP A 19 -13.78 -12.73 -2.59
C ASP A 19 -14.71 -11.84 -1.75
N GLY A 20 -14.24 -11.39 -0.59
CA GLY A 20 -15.01 -10.59 0.35
C GLY A 20 -15.05 -9.13 -0.09
N PRO A 21 -16.18 -8.45 0.12
CA PRO A 21 -16.32 -7.03 -0.13
C PRO A 21 -15.36 -6.20 0.74
N VAL A 22 -15.19 -4.93 0.37
CA VAL A 22 -14.51 -3.97 1.25
C VAL A 22 -15.27 -3.88 2.58
N PRO A 23 -14.61 -4.01 3.74
CA PRO A 23 -15.29 -3.86 5.02
C PRO A 23 -16.00 -2.51 5.10
N ALA A 24 -17.32 -2.54 5.30
CA ALA A 24 -18.17 -1.35 5.18
C ALA A 24 -17.72 -0.19 6.09
N TYR A 25 -17.16 -0.51 7.27
CA TYR A 25 -16.67 0.50 8.21
C TYR A 25 -15.40 1.24 7.73
N LEU A 26 -14.64 0.67 6.77
CA LEU A 26 -13.44 1.27 6.20
C LEU A 26 -13.72 2.13 4.95
N VAL A 27 -14.86 1.95 4.30
CA VAL A 27 -15.22 2.70 3.08
C VAL A 27 -15.11 4.22 3.26
N PRO A 28 -15.60 4.82 4.36
CA PRO A 28 -15.44 6.26 4.58
C PRO A 28 -13.99 6.71 4.66
N ALA A 29 -13.10 5.91 5.27
CA ALA A 29 -11.68 6.22 5.40
C ALA A 29 -10.97 6.20 4.04
N PHE A 30 -11.20 5.16 3.21
CA PHE A 30 -10.66 5.11 1.85
C PHE A 30 -11.12 6.29 0.99
N ARG A 31 -12.41 6.64 1.05
CA ARG A 31 -12.95 7.81 0.34
C ARG A 31 -12.35 9.12 0.81
N ALA A 32 -12.16 9.29 2.11
CA ALA A 32 -11.56 10.49 2.69
C ALA A 32 -10.10 10.62 2.28
N ALA A 33 -9.30 9.56 2.42
CA ALA A 33 -7.90 9.54 2.03
C ALA A 33 -7.70 9.83 0.53
N ALA A 34 -8.51 9.20 -0.33
CA ALA A 34 -8.48 9.45 -1.77
C ALA A 34 -8.78 10.91 -2.12
N ARG A 35 -9.76 11.54 -1.46
CA ARG A 35 -10.07 12.96 -1.66
C ARG A 35 -8.96 13.89 -1.18
N THR A 36 -8.36 13.57 -0.03
CA THR A 36 -7.35 14.42 0.62
C THR A 36 -6.04 14.44 -0.17
N TYR A 37 -5.58 13.28 -0.61
CA TYR A 37 -4.27 13.15 -1.26
C TYR A 37 -4.33 13.11 -2.78
N GLY A 38 -5.47 12.77 -3.38
CA GLY A 38 -5.79 12.97 -4.80
C GLY A 38 -4.91 12.21 -5.78
N LEU A 39 -4.27 11.11 -5.37
CA LEU A 39 -3.41 10.29 -6.23
C LEU A 39 -4.08 8.96 -6.59
N LEU A 40 -4.29 8.09 -5.59
CA LEU A 40 -5.01 6.84 -5.76
C LEU A 40 -6.50 7.05 -5.49
N SER A 41 -7.35 6.34 -6.23
CA SER A 41 -8.78 6.28 -5.95
C SER A 41 -9.04 5.48 -4.66
N ALA A 42 -10.24 5.64 -4.09
CA ALA A 42 -10.66 4.85 -2.94
C ALA A 42 -10.60 3.33 -3.22
N ALA A 43 -10.96 2.92 -4.44
CA ALA A 43 -10.88 1.53 -4.89
C ALA A 43 -9.43 1.02 -4.94
N GLN A 44 -8.49 1.85 -5.40
CA GLN A 44 -7.07 1.47 -5.42
C GLN A 44 -6.48 1.34 -4.01
N LEU A 45 -6.80 2.26 -3.09
CA LEU A 45 -6.37 2.17 -1.69
C LEU A 45 -6.97 0.93 -1.00
N ALA A 46 -8.25 0.63 -1.23
CA ALA A 46 -8.89 -0.57 -0.70
C ALA A 46 -8.28 -1.86 -1.29
N ALA A 47 -8.00 -1.86 -2.58
CA ALA A 47 -7.32 -2.97 -3.26
C ALA A 47 -5.92 -3.21 -2.69
N GLN A 48 -5.21 -2.16 -2.38
CA GLN A 48 -3.89 -2.23 -1.76
C GLN A 48 -3.97 -2.85 -0.36
N ALA A 49 -4.89 -2.39 0.50
CA ALA A 49 -5.13 -3.00 1.81
C ALA A 49 -5.52 -4.50 1.70
N ARG A 50 -6.28 -4.85 0.67
CA ARG A 50 -6.60 -6.26 0.35
C ARG A 50 -5.35 -7.07 0.02
N VAL A 51 -4.47 -6.52 -0.81
CA VAL A 51 -3.25 -7.21 -1.25
C VAL A 51 -2.23 -7.32 -0.12
N GLU A 52 -2.11 -6.29 0.73
CA GLU A 52 -1.15 -6.22 1.83
C GLU A 52 -1.50 -7.18 2.99
N SER A 53 -2.75 -7.19 3.42
CA SER A 53 -3.15 -7.88 4.65
C SER A 53 -4.48 -8.61 4.58
N SER A 54 -5.21 -8.53 3.47
CA SER A 54 -6.62 -8.95 3.40
C SER A 54 -7.52 -8.20 4.40
N PHE A 55 -7.22 -6.93 4.66
CA PHE A 55 -7.87 -6.06 5.64
C PHE A 55 -7.65 -6.47 7.10
N ASP A 56 -6.68 -7.30 7.41
CA ASP A 56 -6.37 -7.70 8.78
C ASP A 56 -5.36 -6.72 9.42
N PRO A 57 -5.79 -5.91 10.42
CA PRO A 57 -4.92 -4.94 11.08
C PRO A 57 -3.89 -5.57 12.00
N SER A 58 -4.04 -6.85 12.35
CA SER A 58 -3.14 -7.55 13.28
C SER A 58 -1.90 -8.14 12.60
N VAL A 59 -1.87 -8.20 11.27
CA VAL A 59 -0.77 -8.83 10.52
C VAL A 59 0.55 -8.12 10.75
N VAL A 60 1.57 -8.92 11.05
CA VAL A 60 2.97 -8.48 11.05
C VAL A 60 3.77 -9.42 10.15
N SER A 61 4.39 -8.87 9.12
CA SER A 61 5.21 -9.65 8.19
C SER A 61 6.54 -10.08 8.82
N ARG A 62 7.25 -11.02 8.16
CA ARG A 62 8.61 -11.40 8.56
C ARG A 62 9.61 -10.24 8.50
N ALA A 63 9.38 -9.25 7.64
CA ALA A 63 10.17 -8.04 7.52
C ALA A 63 9.80 -6.98 8.57
N GLY A 64 8.80 -7.25 9.43
CA GLY A 64 8.33 -6.32 10.45
C GLY A 64 7.35 -5.27 9.92
N ALA A 65 6.77 -5.46 8.73
CA ALA A 65 5.70 -4.60 8.25
C ALA A 65 4.41 -4.87 9.03
N ILE A 66 3.67 -3.83 9.38
CA ILE A 66 2.60 -3.85 10.38
C ILE A 66 1.27 -3.36 9.78
N GLY A 67 0.19 -4.04 10.16
CA GLY A 67 -1.18 -3.58 10.02
C GLY A 67 -1.76 -3.72 8.61
N ILE A 68 -2.92 -3.11 8.42
CA ILE A 68 -3.73 -3.23 7.21
C ILE A 68 -2.99 -2.79 5.93
N MET A 69 -2.11 -1.79 6.03
CA MET A 69 -1.32 -1.22 4.93
C MET A 69 0.15 -1.66 4.94
N GLN A 70 0.54 -2.58 5.85
CA GLN A 70 1.88 -3.16 5.95
C GLN A 70 3.01 -2.12 6.02
N PHE A 71 2.89 -1.15 6.92
CA PHE A 71 3.95 -0.17 7.15
C PHE A 71 5.18 -0.77 7.82
N LEU A 72 6.35 -0.53 7.24
CA LEU A 72 7.61 -0.74 7.95
C LEU A 72 7.77 0.34 9.05
N PRO A 73 8.35 0.00 10.22
CA PRO A 73 8.49 0.96 11.33
C PRO A 73 9.18 2.27 10.95
N ALA A 74 10.20 2.22 10.10
CA ALA A 74 10.91 3.42 9.65
C ALA A 74 10.01 4.33 8.78
N THR A 75 9.24 3.74 7.87
CA THR A 75 8.28 4.48 7.04
C THR A 75 7.14 5.04 7.89
N TRP A 76 6.67 4.27 8.88
CA TRP A 76 5.66 4.76 9.81
C TRP A 76 6.13 5.96 10.61
N ALA A 77 7.37 5.94 11.12
CA ALA A 77 7.93 7.05 11.88
C ALA A 77 7.97 8.38 11.09
N GLU A 78 8.04 8.31 9.76
CA GLU A 78 8.09 9.48 8.88
C GLU A 78 6.70 9.90 8.37
N PHE A 79 5.85 8.92 8.03
CA PHE A 79 4.60 9.15 7.32
C PHE A 79 3.34 8.85 8.14
N GLY A 80 3.46 8.20 9.30
CA GLY A 80 2.32 7.91 10.17
C GLY A 80 1.64 9.18 10.67
N ILE A 81 0.32 9.16 10.66
CA ILE A 81 -0.53 10.23 11.20
C ILE A 81 -1.62 9.63 12.08
N ASP A 82 -2.05 10.39 13.06
CA ASP A 82 -3.30 10.17 13.79
C ASP A 82 -4.46 10.63 12.87
N GLY A 83 -5.10 9.67 12.25
CA GLY A 83 -6.09 9.93 11.19
C GLY A 83 -7.51 10.06 11.71
N ASP A 84 -7.80 9.50 12.87
CA ASP A 84 -9.11 9.59 13.53
C ASP A 84 -9.15 10.63 14.67
N GLY A 85 -7.98 11.15 15.08
CA GLY A 85 -7.87 12.21 16.06
C GLY A 85 -7.95 11.73 17.52
N ASP A 86 -7.63 10.46 17.78
CA ASP A 86 -7.63 9.91 19.15
C ASP A 86 -6.40 10.28 19.98
N GLY A 87 -5.39 10.90 19.35
CA GLY A 87 -4.13 11.37 19.95
C GLY A 87 -2.98 10.38 19.84
N VAL A 88 -3.17 9.24 19.17
CA VAL A 88 -2.15 8.21 18.97
C VAL A 88 -2.07 7.83 17.50
N ALA A 89 -0.92 7.88 16.89
CA ALA A 89 -0.71 7.33 15.54
C ALA A 89 -0.27 5.86 15.66
N ASP A 90 -1.13 4.89 15.32
CA ASP A 90 -0.86 3.43 15.39
C ASP A 90 -0.98 2.77 14.00
N PRO A 91 0.07 2.11 13.47
CA PRO A 91 -0.03 1.40 12.20
C PRO A 91 -1.01 0.21 12.22
N ARG A 92 -1.48 -0.21 13.40
CA ARG A 92 -2.53 -1.22 13.57
C ARG A 92 -3.92 -0.63 13.52
N ASP A 93 -4.06 0.68 13.70
CA ASP A 93 -5.35 1.31 13.50
C ASP A 93 -5.58 1.56 12.01
N PRO A 94 -6.63 0.96 11.41
CA PRO A 94 -6.93 1.21 10.00
C PRO A 94 -7.26 2.67 9.69
N LEU A 95 -7.80 3.42 10.64
CA LEU A 95 -8.17 4.83 10.44
C LEU A 95 -6.94 5.75 10.41
N ASP A 96 -5.81 5.29 10.97
CA ASP A 96 -4.50 5.94 10.86
C ASP A 96 -3.73 5.44 9.64
N ALA A 97 -3.73 4.12 9.44
CA ALA A 97 -2.92 3.48 8.40
C ALA A 97 -3.35 3.86 6.99
N ILE A 98 -4.67 3.96 6.73
CA ILE A 98 -5.20 4.30 5.41
C ILE A 98 -4.79 5.70 4.95
N PRO A 99 -5.03 6.79 5.71
CA PRO A 99 -4.58 8.11 5.30
C PRO A 99 -3.06 8.26 5.30
N SER A 100 -2.34 7.56 6.18
CA SER A 100 -0.87 7.51 6.17
C SER A 100 -0.33 6.89 4.88
N ALA A 101 -0.96 5.81 4.38
CA ALA A 101 -0.58 5.19 3.11
C ALA A 101 -0.78 6.16 1.94
N ALA A 102 -1.95 6.80 1.85
CA ALA A 102 -2.22 7.76 0.79
C ALA A 102 -1.24 8.97 0.83
N ARG A 103 -0.84 9.41 2.03
CA ARG A 103 0.21 10.42 2.23
C ARG A 103 1.56 9.95 1.71
N TYR A 104 1.96 8.73 2.06
CA TYR A 104 3.23 8.15 1.63
C TYR A 104 3.27 7.94 0.11
N GLU A 105 2.18 7.47 -0.49
CA GLU A 105 2.07 7.31 -1.94
C GLU A 105 2.16 8.65 -2.68
N ARG A 106 1.57 9.70 -2.13
CA ARG A 106 1.75 11.05 -2.68
C ARG A 106 3.21 11.47 -2.67
N HIS A 107 3.95 11.20 -1.59
CA HIS A 107 5.39 11.42 -1.53
C HIS A 107 6.14 10.57 -2.58
N LEU A 108 5.82 9.28 -2.67
CA LEU A 108 6.42 8.39 -3.67
C LEU A 108 6.20 8.90 -5.10
N ALA A 109 5.00 9.42 -5.41
CA ALA A 109 4.70 10.01 -6.71
C ALA A 109 5.61 11.20 -7.06
N ASP A 110 6.04 11.97 -6.07
CA ASP A 110 6.98 13.08 -6.28
C ASP A 110 8.41 12.55 -6.46
N VAL A 111 8.79 11.49 -5.73
CA VAL A 111 10.11 10.84 -5.81
C VAL A 111 10.33 10.17 -7.18
N VAL A 112 9.35 9.40 -7.67
CA VAL A 112 9.47 8.64 -8.93
C VAL A 112 8.87 9.35 -10.14
N GLY A 113 8.25 10.51 -9.95
CA GLY A 113 7.40 11.17 -10.95
C GLY A 113 8.11 11.68 -12.21
N ARG A 114 9.44 11.64 -12.25
CA ARG A 114 10.24 11.97 -13.44
C ARG A 114 10.59 10.75 -14.29
N LEU A 115 10.30 9.55 -13.81
CA LEU A 115 10.57 8.32 -14.54
C LEU A 115 9.51 8.09 -15.62
N PRO A 116 9.88 7.46 -16.75
CA PRO A 116 8.93 7.10 -17.80
C PRO A 116 8.02 5.97 -17.34
N GLY A 117 6.78 5.96 -17.83
CA GLY A 117 5.81 4.89 -17.58
C GLY A 117 4.53 5.40 -16.93
N ASP A 118 3.67 4.45 -16.58
CA ASP A 118 2.43 4.75 -15.87
C ASP A 118 2.72 5.20 -14.43
N ARG A 119 2.18 6.36 -14.06
CA ARG A 119 2.46 6.97 -12.76
C ARG A 119 1.99 6.12 -11.58
N ILE A 120 0.81 5.51 -11.71
CA ILE A 120 0.25 4.68 -10.65
C ILE A 120 1.06 3.39 -10.50
N ALA A 121 1.44 2.76 -11.61
CA ALA A 121 2.30 1.57 -11.59
C ALA A 121 3.67 1.87 -10.95
N LEU A 122 4.27 3.04 -11.22
CA LEU A 122 5.53 3.46 -10.58
C LEU A 122 5.38 3.65 -9.07
N VAL A 123 4.28 4.25 -8.63
CA VAL A 123 3.99 4.44 -7.19
C VAL A 123 3.77 3.12 -6.49
N LEU A 124 2.95 2.24 -7.06
CA LEU A 124 2.71 0.90 -6.51
C LEU A 124 4.00 0.07 -6.46
N ALA A 125 4.85 0.18 -7.51
CA ALA A 125 6.17 -0.45 -7.50
C ALA A 125 7.06 0.11 -6.38
N ALA A 126 7.05 1.43 -6.19
CA ALA A 126 7.86 2.08 -5.15
C ALA A 126 7.35 1.76 -3.74
N TYR A 127 6.05 1.59 -3.56
CA TYR A 127 5.47 1.13 -2.30
C TYR A 127 5.95 -0.29 -1.95
N ASN A 128 5.85 -1.22 -2.91
CA ASN A 128 6.19 -2.63 -2.71
C ASN A 128 7.70 -2.91 -2.69
N ALA A 129 8.44 -2.40 -3.67
CA ALA A 129 9.89 -2.69 -3.83
C ALA A 129 10.81 -1.63 -3.22
N GLY A 130 10.25 -0.51 -2.81
CA GLY A 130 10.98 0.67 -2.37
C GLY A 130 11.36 1.61 -3.53
N PRO A 131 11.38 2.93 -3.30
CA PRO A 131 11.65 3.93 -4.34
C PRO A 131 13.06 3.79 -4.95
N ALA A 132 14.05 3.36 -4.17
CA ALA A 132 15.41 3.16 -4.66
C ALA A 132 15.49 2.08 -5.76
N ALA A 133 14.71 1.00 -5.64
CA ALA A 133 14.66 -0.04 -6.67
C ALA A 133 14.05 0.49 -7.98
N VAL A 134 12.98 1.27 -7.89
CA VAL A 134 12.31 1.89 -9.03
C VAL A 134 13.22 2.91 -9.74
N ILE A 135 13.93 3.74 -8.98
CA ILE A 135 14.89 4.71 -9.52
C ILE A 135 16.05 3.98 -10.20
N SER A 136 16.62 2.96 -9.56
CA SER A 136 17.74 2.18 -10.12
C SER A 136 17.35 1.45 -11.40
N ALA A 137 16.10 0.97 -11.50
CA ALA A 137 15.60 0.33 -12.70
C ALA A 137 15.19 1.32 -13.80
N GLY A 138 15.09 2.61 -13.50
CA GLY A 138 14.58 3.63 -14.41
C GLY A 138 13.08 3.45 -14.74
N GLY A 139 12.33 2.76 -13.90
CA GLY A 139 10.92 2.38 -14.09
C GLY A 139 10.49 1.28 -13.15
N VAL A 140 9.40 0.58 -13.46
CA VAL A 140 8.98 -0.60 -12.69
C VAL A 140 10.07 -1.68 -12.79
N PRO A 141 10.66 -2.13 -11.66
CA PRO A 141 11.73 -3.11 -11.68
C PRO A 141 11.24 -4.47 -12.17
N ASP A 142 12.14 -5.24 -12.79
CA ASP A 142 11.83 -6.60 -13.30
C ASP A 142 11.80 -7.64 -12.16
N TYR A 143 11.02 -7.36 -11.12
CA TYR A 143 10.75 -8.28 -10.02
C TYR A 143 9.38 -8.91 -10.20
N ALA A 144 9.32 -10.24 -10.24
CA ALA A 144 8.06 -10.96 -10.39
C ALA A 144 7.06 -10.60 -9.27
N GLU A 145 7.54 -10.43 -8.04
CA GLU A 145 6.73 -10.02 -6.89
C GLU A 145 6.06 -8.66 -7.10
N THR A 146 6.85 -7.65 -7.52
CA THR A 146 6.35 -6.28 -7.74
C THR A 146 5.37 -6.21 -8.91
N LYS A 147 5.66 -6.91 -10.01
CA LYS A 147 4.73 -6.99 -11.14
C LYS A 147 3.41 -7.65 -10.75
N ASN A 148 3.46 -8.74 -9.99
CA ASN A 148 2.28 -9.42 -9.48
C ASN A 148 1.50 -8.54 -8.48
N TYR A 149 2.20 -7.79 -7.65
CA TYR A 149 1.59 -6.83 -6.73
C TYR A 149 0.76 -5.80 -7.48
N ILE A 150 1.35 -5.14 -8.49
CA ILE A 150 0.67 -4.14 -9.32
C ILE A 150 -0.55 -4.75 -10.01
N ALA A 151 -0.41 -5.94 -10.61
CA ALA A 151 -1.51 -6.62 -11.27
C ALA A 151 -2.66 -6.92 -10.30
N ARG A 152 -2.37 -7.48 -9.12
CA ARG A 152 -3.37 -7.78 -8.11
C ARG A 152 -4.09 -6.53 -7.59
N VAL A 153 -3.36 -5.43 -7.36
CA VAL A 153 -3.99 -4.17 -6.94
C VAL A 153 -4.93 -3.65 -8.02
N ASN A 154 -4.55 -3.71 -9.29
CA ASN A 154 -5.41 -3.28 -10.39
C ASN A 154 -6.66 -4.16 -10.52
N ASP A 155 -6.53 -5.48 -10.41
CA ASP A 155 -7.65 -6.41 -10.49
C ASP A 155 -8.66 -6.17 -9.35
N TRP A 156 -8.18 -6.02 -8.11
CA TRP A 156 -9.04 -5.71 -6.97
C TRP A 156 -9.64 -4.31 -7.06
N ALA A 157 -8.91 -3.32 -7.55
CA ALA A 157 -9.43 -1.97 -7.72
C ALA A 157 -10.60 -1.95 -8.73
N ALA A 158 -10.51 -2.74 -9.80
CA ALA A 158 -11.62 -2.89 -10.74
C ALA A 158 -12.85 -3.55 -10.09
N ALA A 159 -12.64 -4.58 -9.26
CA ALA A 159 -13.71 -5.25 -8.52
C ALA A 159 -14.39 -4.31 -7.49
N TYR A 160 -13.60 -3.48 -6.79
CA TYR A 160 -14.11 -2.59 -5.74
C TYR A 160 -14.67 -1.26 -6.24
N ALA A 161 -14.58 -0.94 -7.53
CA ALA A 161 -14.97 0.36 -8.07
C ALA A 161 -16.42 0.78 -7.77
N ALA A 162 -17.33 -0.19 -7.58
CA ALA A 162 -18.72 0.07 -7.23
C ALA A 162 -18.98 0.07 -5.70
N GLU A 163 -18.01 -0.33 -4.89
CA GLU A 163 -18.18 -0.48 -3.43
C GLU A 163 -17.70 0.76 -2.67
N VAL A 164 -16.73 1.51 -3.22
CA VAL A 164 -16.05 2.62 -2.56
C VAL A 164 -16.10 3.92 -3.35
#